data_07b4b3fc0700a18f968d0512f1b60a6d
#
_entry.id   07b4b3fc0700a18f968d0512f1b60a6d
#
_cell.length_a   1.000
_cell.length_b   1.000
_cell.length_c   1.000
_cell.angle_alpha   90.00
_cell.angle_beta   90.00
_cell.angle_gamma   90.00
#
_symmetry.space_group_name_H-M   'P 1'
#
loop_
_entity.id
_entity.type
_entity.pdbx_description
1 polymer ?
#
loop_
_entity_poly.entity_id
_entity_poly.type
_entity_poly.pdbx_seq_one_letter_code
_entity_poly.pdbx_strand_id
1 'polypeptide(L)'
;MTNICTLDIQVEFGSFEQAQKLELELQSLIERNEHGSGFMHLDKMSLGYVYLRRCNHELTIEATVKCGTNDEEMISLLKWFQSRADVCTFEVLYEEVAGHLLGTYDYDDMEPEILWHHQLPEEKWIEDDGSDDWFDRLYDRLENESVDTMIKLKQGEE
;
A
#
# COMPACT_ATOMS: atom_id res chain seq x y z
N MET A 1 -5.77 -22.74 -6.10
CA MET A 1 -4.64 -21.87 -6.41
C MET A 1 -4.81 -20.54 -5.67
N THR A 2 -3.72 -20.04 -5.11
CA THR A 2 -3.78 -18.81 -4.35
C THR A 2 -3.43 -17.63 -5.24
N ASN A 3 -4.27 -16.60 -5.24
CA ASN A 3 -3.97 -15.37 -5.95
C ASN A 3 -2.92 -14.58 -5.18
N ILE A 4 -2.03 -13.94 -5.91
CA ILE A 4 -0.97 -13.14 -5.32
C ILE A 4 -1.19 -11.69 -5.68
N CYS A 5 -1.20 -10.86 -4.67
CA CYS A 5 -1.37 -9.42 -4.80
C CYS A 5 -0.03 -8.73 -4.54
N THR A 6 0.34 -7.82 -5.42
CA THR A 6 1.54 -7.00 -5.24
C THR A 6 1.13 -5.68 -4.63
N LEU A 7 1.85 -5.28 -3.59
CA LEU A 7 1.63 -3.98 -2.95
C LEU A 7 2.87 -3.11 -3.14
N ASP A 8 2.65 -1.88 -3.55
CA ASP A 8 3.69 -0.87 -3.62
C ASP A 8 3.27 0.25 -2.67
N ILE A 9 3.96 0.36 -1.55
CA ILE A 9 3.61 1.27 -0.47
C ILE A 9 4.62 2.41 -0.42
N GLN A 10 4.13 3.64 -0.48
CA GLN A 10 4.99 4.82 -0.39
C GLN A 10 4.51 5.70 0.74
N VAL A 11 5.39 6.03 1.68
CA VAL A 11 5.05 6.86 2.83
C VAL A 11 6.06 7.98 2.95
N GLU A 12 5.56 9.21 2.96
CA GLU A 12 6.40 10.39 3.16
C GLU A 12 6.23 10.89 4.59
N PHE A 13 7.34 11.16 5.26
CA PHE A 13 7.34 11.57 6.65
C PHE A 13 7.72 13.03 6.81
N GLY A 14 7.53 13.57 8.01
CA GLY A 14 7.79 14.97 8.29
C GLY A 14 9.26 15.34 8.30
N SER A 15 10.17 14.36 8.46
CA SER A 15 11.60 14.65 8.48
C SER A 15 12.40 13.44 8.05
N PHE A 16 13.64 13.71 7.65
CA PHE A 16 14.61 12.67 7.32
C PHE A 16 14.84 11.74 8.52
N GLU A 17 14.96 12.32 9.71
CA GLU A 17 15.25 11.53 10.90
C GLU A 17 14.14 10.54 11.21
N GLN A 18 12.89 10.95 11.03
CA GLN A 18 11.77 10.04 11.25
C GLN A 18 11.78 8.88 10.25
N ALA A 19 12.04 9.20 8.99
CA ALA A 19 12.10 8.17 7.96
C ALA A 19 13.24 7.20 8.22
N GLN A 20 14.41 7.71 8.61
CA GLN A 20 15.56 6.86 8.88
C GLN A 20 15.31 5.94 10.07
N LYS A 21 14.71 6.47 11.11
CA LYS A 21 14.39 5.66 12.30
C LYS A 21 13.43 4.55 11.95
N LEU A 22 12.41 4.83 11.15
CA LEU A 22 11.45 3.82 10.73
C LEU A 22 12.07 2.81 9.79
N GLU A 23 12.95 3.26 8.91
CA GLU A 23 13.66 2.33 8.03
C GLU A 23 14.40 1.27 8.86
N LEU A 24 15.11 1.72 9.89
CA LEU A 24 15.85 0.80 10.74
C LEU A 24 14.92 -0.13 11.51
N GLU A 25 13.82 0.39 12.02
CA GLU A 25 12.85 -0.42 12.73
C GLU A 25 12.24 -1.49 11.82
N LEU A 26 11.87 -1.10 10.60
CA LEU A 26 11.27 -2.02 9.64
C LEU A 26 12.27 -3.07 9.19
N GLN A 27 13.52 -2.70 8.95
CA GLN A 27 14.56 -3.66 8.61
C GLN A 27 14.72 -4.71 9.69
N SER A 28 14.70 -4.26 10.94
CA SER A 28 14.81 -5.18 12.07
C SER A 28 13.62 -6.13 12.13
N LEU A 29 12.41 -5.62 11.89
CA LEU A 29 11.22 -6.46 11.89
C LEU A 29 11.25 -7.48 10.77
N ILE A 30 11.67 -7.06 9.57
CA ILE A 30 11.76 -7.96 8.43
C ILE A 30 12.76 -9.06 8.68
N GLU A 31 13.92 -8.72 9.24
CA GLU A 31 14.97 -9.70 9.51
C GLU A 31 14.58 -10.69 10.58
N ARG A 32 13.87 -10.23 11.61
CA ARG A 32 13.46 -11.11 12.71
C ARG A 32 12.32 -12.03 12.32
N ASN A 33 11.54 -11.62 11.33
CA ASN A 33 10.36 -12.37 10.93
C ASN A 33 10.55 -12.90 9.53
N GLU A 34 11.43 -13.87 9.38
CA GLU A 34 11.73 -14.48 8.09
C GLU A 34 10.47 -14.96 7.36
N HIS A 35 9.44 -15.27 8.14
CA HIS A 35 8.18 -15.73 7.57
C HIS A 35 7.16 -14.61 7.44
N GLY A 36 7.58 -13.37 7.66
CA GLY A 36 6.73 -12.21 7.51
C GLY A 36 5.82 -11.91 8.68
N SER A 37 5.92 -12.68 9.74
CA SER A 37 5.03 -12.54 10.89
C SER A 37 5.20 -11.21 11.59
N GLY A 38 4.10 -10.57 11.91
CA GLY A 38 4.09 -9.36 12.71
C GLY A 38 4.46 -8.09 11.99
N PHE A 39 4.75 -8.16 10.72
CA PHE A 39 5.13 -6.98 9.96
C PHE A 39 3.89 -6.28 9.44
N MET A 40 3.58 -5.13 10.03
CA MET A 40 2.49 -4.26 9.55
C MET A 40 1.16 -4.98 9.31
N HIS A 41 0.89 -6.01 10.11
CA HIS A 41 -0.30 -6.83 9.96
C HIS A 41 -0.34 -7.64 8.67
N LEU A 42 0.76 -7.66 7.93
CA LEU A 42 0.83 -8.42 6.69
C LEU A 42 1.13 -9.89 6.93
N ASP A 43 1.49 -10.26 8.15
CA ASP A 43 1.78 -11.64 8.50
C ASP A 43 0.59 -12.56 8.21
N LYS A 44 -0.63 -12.04 8.33
CA LYS A 44 -1.83 -12.80 8.03
C LYS A 44 -1.96 -13.12 6.56
N MET A 45 -1.27 -12.36 5.73
CA MET A 45 -1.36 -12.51 4.29
C MET A 45 -0.24 -13.36 3.71
N SER A 46 0.62 -13.89 4.55
CA SER A 46 1.73 -14.78 4.17
C SER A 46 2.66 -14.11 3.16
N LEU A 47 3.42 -13.18 3.63
CA LEU A 47 4.35 -12.46 2.79
C LEU A 47 5.31 -13.40 2.08
N GLY A 48 5.36 -13.30 0.76
CA GLY A 48 6.34 -14.00 -0.03
C GLY A 48 7.60 -13.18 -0.23
N TYR A 49 7.48 -11.86 -0.12
CA TYR A 49 8.56 -10.98 -0.48
C TYR A 49 8.30 -9.57 0.10
N VAL A 50 9.35 -8.98 0.67
CA VAL A 50 9.30 -7.60 1.14
C VAL A 50 10.60 -6.92 0.78
N TYR A 51 10.50 -5.77 0.11
CA TYR A 51 11.65 -4.97 -0.25
C TYR A 51 11.44 -3.56 0.27
N LEU A 52 12.45 -3.03 0.96
CA LEU A 52 12.39 -1.72 1.61
C LEU A 52 13.46 -0.80 1.05
N ARG A 53 13.07 0.42 0.71
CA ARG A 53 14.01 1.43 0.23
C ARG A 53 13.63 2.78 0.82
N ARG A 54 14.64 3.57 1.15
CA ARG A 54 14.41 4.94 1.62
C ARG A 54 15.09 5.93 0.68
N CYS A 55 14.39 7.03 0.42
CA CYS A 55 14.95 8.16 -0.32
C CYS A 55 14.58 9.42 0.46
N ASN A 56 15.55 10.06 1.08
CA ASN A 56 15.34 11.23 1.93
C ASN A 56 14.34 10.92 3.05
N HIS A 57 13.17 11.55 3.03
CA HIS A 57 12.15 11.35 4.07
C HIS A 57 11.00 10.47 3.59
N GLU A 58 11.21 9.72 2.53
CA GLU A 58 10.19 8.82 1.98
C GLU A 58 10.66 7.38 2.04
N LEU A 59 9.76 6.49 2.45
CA LEU A 59 9.98 5.04 2.41
C LEU A 59 9.14 4.42 1.32
N THR A 60 9.74 3.50 0.57
CA THR A 60 9.05 2.68 -0.40
C THR A 60 9.15 1.23 0.04
N ILE A 61 8.01 0.56 0.11
CA ILE A 61 7.95 -0.85 0.51
C ILE A 61 7.22 -1.60 -0.58
N GLU A 62 7.88 -2.60 -1.15
CA GLU A 62 7.26 -3.49 -2.13
C GLU A 62 7.06 -4.84 -1.47
N ALA A 63 5.86 -5.37 -1.56
CA ALA A 63 5.54 -6.63 -0.92
C ALA A 63 4.58 -7.44 -1.76
N THR A 64 4.64 -8.76 -1.62
CA THR A 64 3.65 -9.65 -2.21
C THR A 64 2.87 -10.30 -1.07
N VAL A 65 1.55 -10.34 -1.24
CA VAL A 65 0.67 -10.91 -0.23
C VAL A 65 -0.32 -11.84 -0.91
N LYS A 66 -0.90 -12.73 -0.13
CA LYS A 66 -1.93 -13.62 -0.64
C LYS A 66 -3.30 -12.98 -0.50
N CYS A 67 -4.17 -13.28 -1.44
CA CYS A 67 -5.60 -12.95 -1.35
C CYS A 67 -5.94 -11.46 -1.36
N GLY A 68 -5.03 -10.62 -1.81
CA GLY A 68 -5.31 -9.21 -1.94
C GLY A 68 -5.30 -8.47 -0.61
N THR A 69 -5.97 -7.34 -0.59
CA THR A 69 -6.00 -6.48 0.58
C THR A 69 -7.42 -5.91 0.76
N ASN A 70 -7.68 -5.31 1.91
CA ASN A 70 -8.97 -4.69 2.17
C ASN A 70 -8.78 -3.38 2.94
N ASP A 71 -9.88 -2.64 3.07
CA ASP A 71 -9.85 -1.31 3.67
C ASP A 71 -9.35 -1.34 5.11
N GLU A 72 -9.78 -2.32 5.90
CA GLU A 72 -9.38 -2.40 7.30
C GLU A 72 -7.89 -2.60 7.45
N GLU A 73 -7.31 -3.42 6.61
CA GLU A 73 -5.86 -3.67 6.64
C GLU A 73 -5.08 -2.43 6.24
N MET A 74 -5.59 -1.68 5.27
CA MET A 74 -4.91 -0.45 4.85
C MET A 74 -5.02 0.63 5.92
N ILE A 75 -6.15 0.71 6.60
CA ILE A 75 -6.30 1.63 7.72
C ILE A 75 -5.33 1.27 8.85
N SER A 76 -5.21 -0.02 9.15
CA SER A 76 -4.29 -0.48 10.19
C SER A 76 -2.84 -0.17 9.82
N LEU A 77 -2.50 -0.33 8.55
CA LEU A 77 -1.15 -0.05 8.07
C LEU A 77 -0.83 1.44 8.21
N LEU A 78 -1.75 2.30 7.78
CA LEU A 78 -1.57 3.74 7.91
C LEU A 78 -1.41 4.13 9.37
N LYS A 79 -2.24 3.58 10.25
CA LYS A 79 -2.17 3.89 11.68
C LYS A 79 -0.88 3.41 12.33
N TRP A 80 -0.35 2.30 11.84
CA TRP A 80 0.94 1.80 12.33
C TRP A 80 2.02 2.85 12.11
N PHE A 81 2.05 3.44 10.90
CA PHE A 81 3.01 4.51 10.61
C PHE A 81 2.72 5.76 11.43
N GLN A 82 1.45 6.15 11.51
CA GLN A 82 1.07 7.38 12.23
C GLN A 82 1.39 7.31 13.71
N SER A 83 1.38 6.12 14.28
CA SER A 83 1.71 5.97 15.71
C SER A 83 3.20 6.14 15.98
N ARG A 84 4.03 6.16 14.95
CA ARG A 84 5.49 6.20 15.09
C ARG A 84 6.13 7.44 14.53
N ALA A 85 5.46 8.15 13.63
CA ALA A 85 6.05 9.31 12.96
C ALA A 85 4.95 10.19 12.38
N ASP A 86 5.33 11.38 11.96
CA ASP A 86 4.42 12.29 11.29
C ASP A 86 4.32 11.88 9.82
N VAL A 87 3.18 11.36 9.42
CA VAL A 87 2.95 10.90 8.05
C VAL A 87 2.38 12.07 7.24
N CYS A 88 3.11 12.49 6.22
CA CYS A 88 2.65 13.54 5.32
C CYS A 88 1.78 12.95 4.22
N THR A 89 2.25 11.90 3.57
CA THR A 89 1.47 11.19 2.55
C THR A 89 1.64 9.68 2.73
N PHE A 90 0.63 8.94 2.33
CA PHE A 90 0.63 7.49 2.36
C PHE A 90 -0.11 7.02 1.12
N GLU A 91 0.58 6.25 0.29
CA GLU A 91 0.00 5.72 -0.94
C GLU A 91 0.27 4.24 -1.05
N VAL A 92 -0.73 3.49 -1.47
CA VAL A 92 -0.56 2.06 -1.74
C VAL A 92 -1.16 1.78 -3.11
N LEU A 93 -0.35 1.19 -3.99
CA LEU A 93 -0.84 0.66 -5.24
C LEU A 93 -0.91 -0.85 -5.08
N TYR A 94 -2.07 -1.43 -5.34
CA TYR A 94 -2.22 -2.88 -5.27
C TYR A 94 -2.64 -3.43 -6.62
N GLU A 95 -2.13 -4.60 -6.93
CA GLU A 95 -2.40 -5.25 -8.21
C GLU A 95 -2.52 -6.75 -8.01
N GLU A 96 -3.60 -7.32 -8.54
CA GLU A 96 -3.78 -8.78 -8.55
C GLU A 96 -4.26 -9.16 -9.94
N VAL A 97 -3.32 -9.62 -10.77
CA VAL A 97 -3.61 -9.86 -12.18
C VAL A 97 -4.63 -10.98 -12.36
N ALA A 98 -4.49 -12.06 -11.60
CA ALA A 98 -5.41 -13.21 -11.74
C ALA A 98 -6.84 -12.83 -11.39
N GLY A 99 -7.04 -11.90 -10.46
CA GLY A 99 -8.37 -11.47 -10.05
C GLY A 99 -8.86 -10.22 -10.76
N HIS A 100 -8.06 -9.66 -11.68
CA HIS A 100 -8.37 -8.40 -12.36
C HIS A 100 -8.62 -7.27 -11.37
N LEU A 101 -7.74 -7.17 -10.36
CA LEU A 101 -7.85 -6.11 -9.37
C LEU A 101 -6.70 -5.13 -9.52
N LEU A 102 -7.04 -3.85 -9.52
CA LEU A 102 -6.05 -2.78 -9.53
C LEU A 102 -6.66 -1.59 -8.81
N GLY A 103 -5.90 -1.02 -7.88
CA GLY A 103 -6.39 0.15 -7.18
C GLY A 103 -5.31 0.82 -6.37
N THR A 104 -5.67 1.95 -5.78
CA THR A 104 -4.77 2.71 -4.91
C THR A 104 -5.50 3.18 -3.68
N TYR A 105 -4.72 3.35 -2.60
CA TYR A 105 -5.17 4.03 -1.40
C TYR A 105 -4.30 5.27 -1.25
N ASP A 106 -4.92 6.41 -1.00
CA ASP A 106 -4.23 7.69 -0.90
C ASP A 106 -4.63 8.43 0.37
N TYR A 107 -3.62 8.85 1.12
CA TYR A 107 -3.80 9.68 2.31
C TYR A 107 -2.86 10.89 2.22
N ASP A 108 -3.38 12.04 2.64
CA ASP A 108 -2.61 13.29 2.68
C ASP A 108 -2.95 13.99 4.00
N ASP A 109 -1.95 14.54 4.69
CA ASP A 109 -2.17 15.17 5.98
C ASP A 109 -2.92 16.50 5.86
N MET A 110 -3.16 16.99 4.66
CA MET A 110 -4.05 18.12 4.43
C MET A 110 -5.50 17.73 4.68
N GLU A 111 -5.82 16.44 4.58
CA GLU A 111 -7.15 15.89 4.88
C GLU A 111 -6.97 14.70 5.82
N PRO A 112 -6.61 14.94 7.08
CA PRO A 112 -6.18 13.83 7.96
C PRO A 112 -7.29 12.88 8.38
N GLU A 113 -8.54 13.19 8.06
CA GLU A 113 -9.67 12.37 8.46
C GLU A 113 -10.08 11.39 7.37
N ILE A 114 -9.42 11.43 6.21
CA ILE A 114 -9.89 10.68 5.04
C ILE A 114 -8.77 9.86 4.44
N LEU A 115 -9.09 8.61 4.13
CA LEU A 115 -8.28 7.75 3.28
C LEU A 115 -9.08 7.48 2.02
N TRP A 116 -8.53 7.81 0.86
CA TRP A 116 -9.21 7.58 -0.40
C TRP A 116 -8.85 6.21 -0.96
N HIS A 117 -9.84 5.50 -1.46
CA HIS A 117 -9.65 4.23 -2.14
C HIS A 117 -10.15 4.37 -3.57
N HIS A 118 -9.26 4.20 -4.52
CA HIS A 118 -9.56 4.28 -5.95
C HIS A 118 -9.41 2.89 -6.53
N GLN A 119 -10.47 2.35 -7.10
CA GLN A 119 -10.45 0.99 -7.62
C GLN A 119 -10.92 0.96 -9.06
N LEU A 120 -10.18 0.26 -9.91
CA LEU A 120 -10.58 0.05 -11.29
C LEU A 120 -11.72 -0.97 -11.34
N PRO A 121 -12.88 -0.61 -11.93
CA PRO A 121 -13.94 -1.60 -12.11
C PRO A 121 -13.46 -2.77 -12.97
N GLU A 122 -13.89 -3.97 -12.64
CA GLU A 122 -13.43 -5.17 -13.34
C GLU A 122 -13.70 -5.09 -14.84
N GLU A 123 -14.84 -4.52 -15.24
CA GLU A 123 -15.20 -4.40 -16.65
C GLU A 123 -14.28 -3.46 -17.43
N LYS A 124 -13.47 -2.68 -16.72
CA LYS A 124 -12.50 -1.78 -17.37
C LYS A 124 -11.12 -2.39 -17.49
N TRP A 125 -10.95 -3.61 -17.01
CA TRP A 125 -9.66 -4.30 -17.08
C TRP A 125 -9.25 -4.50 -18.55
N ILE A 126 -7.96 -4.29 -18.82
CA ILE A 126 -7.39 -4.52 -20.15
C ILE A 126 -6.58 -5.81 -20.07
N GLU A 127 -6.90 -6.78 -20.95
CA GLU A 127 -6.16 -8.03 -20.98
C GLU A 127 -4.74 -7.79 -21.47
N ASP A 128 -3.81 -8.53 -20.88
CA ASP A 128 -2.41 -8.44 -21.24
C ASP A 128 -2.22 -8.94 -22.67
N ASP A 129 -1.87 -8.03 -23.57
CA ASP A 129 -1.68 -8.35 -24.98
C ASP A 129 -0.20 -8.52 -25.35
N GLY A 130 0.67 -8.54 -24.33
CA GLY A 130 2.10 -8.70 -24.55
C GLY A 130 2.81 -7.43 -24.96
N SER A 131 2.11 -6.29 -25.04
CA SER A 131 2.75 -5.03 -25.38
C SER A 131 3.48 -4.45 -24.18
N ASP A 132 4.52 -3.65 -24.46
CA ASP A 132 5.32 -3.05 -23.40
C ASP A 132 4.54 -2.00 -22.63
N ASP A 133 3.50 -1.43 -23.21
CA ASP A 133 2.73 -0.36 -22.59
C ASP A 133 1.41 -0.84 -21.96
N TRP A 134 1.23 -2.15 -21.88
CA TRP A 134 -0.03 -2.70 -21.35
C TRP A 134 -0.34 -2.16 -19.94
N PHE A 135 0.62 -2.23 -19.04
CA PHE A 135 0.39 -1.79 -17.67
C PHE A 135 0.16 -0.29 -17.59
N ASP A 136 0.86 0.49 -18.42
CA ASP A 136 0.66 1.94 -18.46
C ASP A 136 -0.76 2.29 -18.90
N ARG A 137 -1.27 1.57 -19.89
CA ARG A 137 -2.65 1.78 -20.35
C ARG A 137 -3.66 1.39 -19.27
N LEU A 138 -3.37 0.32 -18.57
CA LEU A 138 -4.24 -0.13 -17.49
C LEU A 138 -4.24 0.90 -16.35
N TYR A 139 -3.09 1.43 -16.01
CA TYR A 139 -2.96 2.43 -14.97
C TYR A 139 -3.67 3.73 -15.36
N ASP A 140 -3.60 4.11 -16.64
CA ASP A 140 -4.33 5.28 -17.12
C ASP A 140 -5.84 5.11 -16.94
N ARG A 141 -6.34 3.89 -17.13
CA ARG A 141 -7.75 3.63 -16.86
C ARG A 141 -8.08 3.79 -15.40
N LEU A 142 -7.20 3.31 -14.53
CA LEU A 142 -7.41 3.50 -13.11
C LEU A 142 -7.52 4.99 -12.78
N GLU A 143 -6.63 5.82 -13.33
CA GLU A 143 -6.65 7.25 -13.05
C GLU A 143 -7.89 7.94 -13.57
N ASN A 144 -8.41 7.50 -14.70
CA ASN A 144 -9.51 8.21 -15.37
C ASN A 144 -10.88 7.58 -15.13
N GLU A 145 -10.95 6.32 -14.75
CA GLU A 145 -12.22 5.60 -14.70
C GLU A 145 -12.41 4.80 -13.40
N SER A 146 -11.68 5.15 -12.36
CA SER A 146 -11.81 4.45 -11.09
C SER A 146 -13.11 4.77 -10.38
N VAL A 147 -13.55 3.84 -9.53
CA VAL A 147 -14.58 4.10 -8.55
C VAL A 147 -13.87 4.56 -7.28
N ASP A 148 -14.21 5.76 -6.82
CA ASP A 148 -13.52 6.37 -5.70
C ASP A 148 -14.40 6.28 -4.46
N THR A 149 -13.82 5.75 -3.39
CA THR A 149 -14.50 5.60 -2.11
C THR A 149 -13.78 6.40 -1.05
N MET A 150 -14.53 7.23 -0.33
CA MET A 150 -13.99 8.02 0.76
C MET A 150 -14.14 7.22 2.05
N ILE A 151 -13.02 6.89 2.69
CA ILE A 151 -13.00 6.17 3.94
C ILE A 151 -12.72 7.14 5.06
N LYS A 152 -13.63 7.26 6.01
CA LYS A 152 -13.42 8.17 7.13
C LYS A 152 -12.59 7.49 8.19
N LEU A 153 -11.50 8.13 8.58
CA LEU A 153 -10.63 7.64 9.63
C LEU A 153 -11.14 8.14 10.96
N LYS A 154 -11.30 7.22 11.91
CA LYS A 154 -11.73 7.60 13.24
C LYS A 154 -10.58 8.26 13.97
N GLN A 155 -10.85 9.44 14.49
CA GLN A 155 -9.88 10.12 15.28
C GLN A 155 -9.90 9.56 16.69
N GLY A 156 -8.83 9.28 17.21
CA GLY A 156 -8.55 8.88 18.53
C GLY A 156 -9.64 8.42 19.45
N GLU A 157 -10.14 8.06 19.88
CA GLU A 157 -10.85 7.70 20.62
C GLU A 157 -11.39 6.97 21.02
N GLU A 158 -11.49 6.88 21.05
CA GLU A 158 -11.91 6.29 21.40
C GLU A 158 -11.82 5.60 21.48
#